data_6cbd4b747d17506af03d80f856af6aa4
#
_entry.id   6cbd4b747d17506af03d80f856af6aa4
#
_cell.length_a   1.000
_cell.length_b   1.000
_cell.length_c   1.000
_cell.angle_alpha   90.00
_cell.angle_beta   90.00
_cell.angle_gamma   90.00
#
_symmetry.space_group_name_H-M   'P 1'
#
loop_
_entity.id
_entity.type
_entity.pdbx_description
1 polymer ?
#
loop_
_entity_poly.entity_id
_entity_poly.type
_entity_poly.pdbx_seq_one_letter_code
_entity_poly.pdbx_strand_id
1 'polypeptide(L)'
;MTAKVNQSDINAAAWAACDSFRGAVDPAQYKDFILVMLFLKYISDIWKAHYEAYRGQYGDDEARIRRRLERERFTLPEISITEDDEKDKKTKKRIEVDRFLASYYSLYDRRAATNIGELINIVLENIEESNKQKLGGVFRNIDFNSEANLGQTKDRNRRLKNLLEDFHKDELDLSPGRASEDVIGNTYIYLIERFGADAGKKAGEFYTPHKVSELVARLASPKAGDTICDPACGSAGLLLEAARAVGDGNYALYGMEVNGSTWALARMNMFLHGIDSPRIEWCDSLTNPALVENDRLMRFNVVVANPPFSLDKWGAEEAAKDRYNRFWRGLPPKSKGDYAFISHMIESALEKEGRVAVVVPHGVLFRGGAEGRIRQKLIEDNLLDAVVGLPANLFPSTSIPVAVLVFNRAREKGGSLHRRKDVLFIDANRDFQAGKNQNSLLDEHIEKILSTFKKRAEIEKYSHLATPEEIAGNDYNLNIPRYVDTFEEEEEIDIKAVEAEIEKLEGELVEVRKIMKKYLKELGI
;
A
#
# COMPACT_ATOMS: atom_id res chain seq x y z
N MET A 1 -10.11 -29.40 -18.94
CA MET A 1 -9.48 -28.11 -18.60
C MET A 1 -10.45 -27.38 -17.68
N THR A 2 -10.10 -27.23 -16.42
CA THR A 2 -10.86 -26.42 -15.45
C THR A 2 -10.80 -24.95 -15.91
N ALA A 3 -11.94 -24.26 -15.87
CA ALA A 3 -12.01 -22.85 -16.29
C ALA A 3 -11.09 -21.99 -15.42
N LYS A 4 -10.42 -21.00 -16.03
CA LYS A 4 -9.67 -20.00 -15.27
C LYS A 4 -10.65 -19.21 -14.39
N VAL A 5 -10.27 -18.97 -13.14
CA VAL A 5 -11.03 -18.12 -12.23
C VAL A 5 -10.69 -16.66 -12.56
N ASN A 6 -11.68 -15.81 -12.63
CA ASN A 6 -11.44 -14.39 -12.89
C ASN A 6 -11.11 -13.62 -11.59
N GLN A 7 -10.49 -12.45 -11.73
CA GLN A 7 -10.05 -11.61 -10.61
C GLN A 7 -11.21 -11.25 -9.66
N SER A 8 -12.41 -10.96 -10.20
CA SER A 8 -13.55 -10.54 -9.38
C SER A 8 -14.10 -11.67 -8.52
N ASP A 9 -14.08 -12.90 -9.00
CA ASP A 9 -14.59 -14.06 -8.27
C ASP A 9 -13.65 -14.42 -7.10
N ILE A 10 -12.33 -14.42 -7.35
CA ILE A 10 -11.33 -14.62 -6.29
C ILE A 10 -11.44 -13.52 -5.24
N ASN A 11 -11.53 -12.25 -5.65
CA ASN A 11 -11.68 -11.13 -4.74
C ASN A 11 -12.95 -11.26 -3.89
N ALA A 12 -14.07 -11.64 -4.49
CA ALA A 12 -15.34 -11.82 -3.79
C ALA A 12 -15.28 -12.98 -2.79
N ALA A 13 -14.70 -14.12 -3.18
CA ALA A 13 -14.55 -15.29 -2.31
C ALA A 13 -13.59 -15.01 -1.15
N ALA A 14 -12.45 -14.37 -1.40
CA ALA A 14 -11.49 -13.98 -0.36
C ALA A 14 -12.09 -12.96 0.61
N TRP A 15 -12.90 -12.02 0.11
CA TRP A 15 -13.61 -11.07 0.96
C TRP A 15 -14.73 -11.71 1.78
N ALA A 16 -15.46 -12.69 1.23
CA ALA A 16 -16.47 -13.43 1.95
C ALA A 16 -15.89 -14.28 3.10
N ALA A 17 -14.64 -14.77 2.98
CA ALA A 17 -13.97 -15.49 4.07
C ALA A 17 -13.78 -14.63 5.33
N CYS A 18 -13.82 -13.29 5.20
CA CYS A 18 -13.78 -12.36 6.33
C CYS A 18 -15.04 -12.42 7.21
N ASP A 19 -16.17 -12.98 6.71
CA ASP A 19 -17.44 -13.00 7.44
C ASP A 19 -17.35 -13.80 8.74
N SER A 20 -16.44 -14.78 8.81
CA SER A 20 -16.15 -15.54 10.03
C SER A 20 -15.64 -14.69 11.19
N PHE A 21 -15.13 -13.48 10.93
CA PHE A 21 -14.55 -12.57 11.91
C PHE A 21 -15.36 -11.29 12.10
N ARG A 22 -16.18 -10.89 11.10
CA ARG A 22 -16.97 -9.65 11.16
C ARG A 22 -17.90 -9.62 12.36
N GLY A 23 -17.94 -8.44 13.01
CA GLY A 23 -18.76 -8.22 14.20
C GLY A 23 -18.23 -8.87 15.49
N ALA A 24 -17.14 -9.65 15.43
CA ALA A 24 -16.56 -10.33 16.58
C ALA A 24 -15.10 -9.92 16.85
N VAL A 25 -14.38 -9.51 15.82
CA VAL A 25 -12.96 -9.08 15.89
C VAL A 25 -12.81 -7.77 15.13
N ASP A 26 -11.94 -6.87 15.61
CA ASP A 26 -11.66 -5.59 14.96
C ASP A 26 -11.04 -5.83 13.55
N PRO A 27 -11.53 -5.17 12.49
CA PRO A 27 -10.94 -5.26 11.15
C PRO A 27 -9.44 -5.02 11.10
N ALA A 28 -8.92 -4.12 11.94
CA ALA A 28 -7.50 -3.85 12.06
C ALA A 28 -6.70 -5.07 12.57
N GLN A 29 -7.35 -6.01 13.25
CA GLN A 29 -6.73 -7.22 13.81
C GLN A 29 -6.92 -8.44 12.90
N TYR A 30 -8.16 -8.70 12.41
CA TYR A 30 -8.38 -9.92 11.65
C TYR A 30 -7.81 -9.89 10.22
N LYS A 31 -7.48 -8.72 9.69
CA LYS A 31 -6.83 -8.60 8.38
C LYS A 31 -5.58 -9.47 8.25
N ASP A 32 -4.75 -9.49 9.30
CA ASP A 32 -3.48 -10.21 9.29
C ASP A 32 -3.71 -11.73 9.20
N PHE A 33 -4.74 -12.26 9.87
CA PHE A 33 -5.12 -13.67 9.80
C PHE A 33 -5.61 -14.08 8.41
N ILE A 34 -6.42 -13.24 7.76
CA ILE A 34 -6.93 -13.47 6.41
C ILE A 34 -5.80 -13.43 5.38
N LEU A 35 -4.94 -12.41 5.45
CA LEU A 35 -3.84 -12.22 4.51
C LEU A 35 -2.79 -13.34 4.63
N VAL A 36 -2.50 -13.81 5.84
CA VAL A 36 -1.63 -14.97 6.06
C VAL A 36 -2.27 -16.26 5.56
N MET A 37 -3.58 -16.43 5.76
CA MET A 37 -4.27 -17.63 5.25
C MET A 37 -4.28 -17.67 3.71
N LEU A 38 -4.50 -16.52 3.05
CA LEU A 38 -4.38 -16.41 1.59
C LEU A 38 -2.97 -16.75 1.12
N PHE A 39 -1.95 -16.25 1.81
CA PHE A 39 -0.56 -16.56 1.52
C PHE A 39 -0.25 -18.06 1.69
N LEU A 40 -0.66 -18.65 2.81
CA LEU A 40 -0.48 -20.08 3.07
C LEU A 40 -1.20 -20.96 2.02
N LYS A 41 -2.43 -20.57 1.63
CA LYS A 41 -3.19 -21.25 0.59
C LYS A 41 -2.43 -21.20 -0.74
N TYR A 42 -1.95 -20.02 -1.14
CA TYR A 42 -1.18 -19.83 -2.36
C TYR A 42 0.06 -20.73 -2.44
N ILE A 43 0.95 -20.67 -1.42
CA ILE A 43 2.16 -21.48 -1.44
C ILE A 43 1.85 -22.99 -1.43
N SER A 44 0.76 -23.39 -0.76
CA SER A 44 0.33 -24.79 -0.73
C SER A 44 -0.21 -25.27 -2.08
N ASP A 45 -0.94 -24.43 -2.80
CA ASP A 45 -1.47 -24.73 -4.14
C ASP A 45 -0.36 -24.83 -5.17
N ILE A 46 0.61 -23.91 -5.14
CA ILE A 46 1.81 -23.96 -6.02
C ILE A 46 2.62 -25.24 -5.76
N TRP A 47 2.91 -25.52 -4.48
CA TRP A 47 3.67 -26.71 -4.12
C TRP A 47 2.98 -27.99 -4.59
N LYS A 48 1.66 -28.09 -4.37
CA LYS A 48 0.86 -29.24 -4.81
C LYS A 48 0.90 -29.41 -6.33
N ALA A 49 0.77 -28.32 -7.07
CA ALA A 49 0.85 -28.36 -8.54
C ALA A 49 2.23 -28.81 -9.03
N HIS A 50 3.32 -28.36 -8.42
CA HIS A 50 4.67 -28.84 -8.72
C HIS A 50 4.85 -30.32 -8.38
N TYR A 51 4.35 -30.75 -7.21
CA TYR A 51 4.40 -32.15 -6.80
C TYR A 51 3.68 -33.06 -7.81
N GLU A 52 2.46 -32.69 -8.20
CA GLU A 52 1.68 -33.45 -9.19
C GLU A 52 2.37 -33.49 -10.57
N ALA A 53 2.96 -32.38 -11.01
CA ALA A 53 3.73 -32.30 -12.25
C ALA A 53 4.97 -33.21 -12.21
N TYR A 54 5.72 -33.22 -11.12
CA TYR A 54 6.88 -34.08 -10.95
C TYR A 54 6.51 -35.54 -10.78
N ARG A 55 5.39 -35.83 -10.11
CA ARG A 55 4.85 -37.19 -10.03
C ARG A 55 4.46 -37.71 -11.41
N GLY A 56 3.85 -36.89 -12.23
CA GLY A 56 3.57 -37.23 -13.65
C GLY A 56 4.84 -37.52 -14.46
N GLN A 57 5.97 -36.85 -14.15
CA GLN A 57 7.23 -37.01 -14.86
C GLN A 57 8.08 -38.18 -14.33
N TYR A 58 8.09 -38.44 -13.02
CA TYR A 58 8.99 -39.39 -12.37
C TYR A 58 8.28 -40.62 -11.79
N GLY A 59 6.95 -40.70 -11.91
CA GLY A 59 6.16 -41.79 -11.32
C GLY A 59 6.21 -41.75 -9.80
N ASP A 60 6.40 -42.92 -9.16
CA ASP A 60 6.41 -43.06 -7.70
C ASP A 60 7.82 -42.88 -7.07
N ASP A 61 8.79 -42.30 -7.80
CA ASP A 61 10.12 -41.98 -7.26
C ASP A 61 10.07 -40.73 -6.34
N GLU A 62 9.53 -40.93 -5.14
CA GLU A 62 9.38 -39.88 -4.13
C GLU A 62 10.70 -39.17 -3.80
N ALA A 63 11.81 -39.88 -3.76
CA ALA A 63 13.12 -39.32 -3.46
C ALA A 63 13.57 -38.32 -4.53
N ARG A 64 13.25 -38.57 -5.77
CA ARG A 64 13.55 -37.70 -6.91
C ARG A 64 12.59 -36.50 -6.94
N ILE A 65 11.33 -36.72 -6.68
CA ILE A 65 10.31 -35.66 -6.58
C ILE A 65 10.71 -34.65 -5.49
N ARG A 66 11.01 -35.13 -4.27
CA ARG A 66 11.44 -34.28 -3.15
C ARG A 66 12.67 -33.44 -3.47
N ARG A 67 13.72 -34.04 -4.06
CA ARG A 67 14.93 -33.31 -4.48
C ARG A 67 14.65 -32.22 -5.54
N ARG A 68 13.59 -32.37 -6.33
CA ARG A 68 13.15 -31.33 -7.27
C ARG A 68 12.41 -30.21 -6.55
N LEU A 69 11.49 -30.55 -5.65
CA LEU A 69 10.74 -29.59 -4.84
C LEU A 69 11.65 -28.72 -3.95
N GLU A 70 12.76 -29.27 -3.44
CA GLU A 70 13.77 -28.52 -2.67
C GLU A 70 14.48 -27.42 -3.49
N ARG A 71 14.42 -27.49 -4.83
CA ARG A 71 15.02 -26.50 -5.74
C ARG A 71 14.02 -25.46 -6.24
N GLU A 72 12.78 -25.61 -5.84
CA GLU A 72 11.73 -24.65 -6.18
C GLU A 72 11.92 -23.32 -5.43
N ARG A 73 11.16 -22.33 -5.80
CA ARG A 73 11.18 -21.00 -5.23
C ARG A 73 11.06 -20.99 -3.70
N PHE A 74 10.33 -21.96 -3.15
CA PHE A 74 10.15 -22.19 -1.71
C PHE A 74 9.90 -23.67 -1.44
N THR A 75 10.05 -24.08 -0.17
CA THR A 75 9.84 -25.45 0.27
C THR A 75 8.79 -25.54 1.35
N LEU A 76 8.00 -26.61 1.35
CA LEU A 76 7.11 -26.97 2.46
C LEU A 76 7.72 -28.18 3.18
N PRO A 77 8.12 -28.02 4.46
CA PRO A 77 8.74 -29.11 5.23
C PRO A 77 7.72 -30.13 5.73
N GLU A 78 8.18 -31.33 6.07
CA GLU A 78 7.43 -32.27 6.90
C GLU A 78 7.59 -31.89 8.38
N ILE A 79 6.47 -31.91 9.10
CA ILE A 79 6.40 -31.68 10.55
C ILE A 79 6.19 -33.02 11.24
N SER A 80 6.98 -33.29 12.30
CA SER A 80 6.76 -34.40 13.21
C SER A 80 6.37 -33.86 14.57
N ILE A 81 5.17 -34.17 15.02
CA ILE A 81 4.72 -33.82 16.37
C ILE A 81 5.12 -34.97 17.30
N THR A 82 5.82 -34.63 18.38
CA THR A 82 6.28 -35.60 19.37
C THR A 82 5.71 -35.28 20.72
N GLU A 83 5.29 -36.32 21.48
CA GLU A 83 4.85 -36.22 22.86
C GLU A 83 5.74 -37.05 23.77
N ASP A 84 5.71 -36.78 25.06
CA ASP A 84 6.44 -37.57 26.03
C ASP A 84 5.79 -38.98 26.14
N ASP A 85 6.59 -40.02 26.10
CA ASP A 85 6.11 -41.39 26.25
C ASP A 85 5.60 -41.59 27.69
N GLU A 86 4.26 -41.59 27.86
CA GLU A 86 3.63 -41.80 29.16
C GLU A 86 4.01 -43.17 29.81
N LYS A 87 4.42 -44.16 29.00
CA LYS A 87 4.79 -45.49 29.44
C LYS A 87 6.23 -45.55 29.98
N ASP A 88 7.08 -44.61 29.58
CA ASP A 88 8.47 -44.55 30.01
C ASP A 88 8.83 -43.21 30.68
N LYS A 89 8.23 -42.97 31.85
CA LYS A 89 8.46 -41.74 32.65
C LYS A 89 9.90 -41.60 33.16
N LYS A 90 10.74 -42.63 33.04
CA LYS A 90 12.14 -42.60 33.54
C LYS A 90 13.13 -42.07 32.50
N THR A 91 12.92 -42.31 31.20
CA THR A 91 13.86 -41.95 30.15
C THR A 91 13.51 -40.63 29.44
N LYS A 92 12.35 -40.00 29.72
CA LYS A 92 11.84 -38.84 29.01
C LYS A 92 11.88 -39.03 27.49
N LYS A 93 11.67 -40.24 27.02
CA LYS A 93 11.63 -40.56 25.60
C LYS A 93 10.42 -39.89 24.95
N ARG A 94 10.65 -39.17 23.87
CA ARG A 94 9.57 -38.59 23.04
C ARG A 94 9.19 -39.55 21.92
N ILE A 95 7.91 -39.74 21.70
CA ILE A 95 7.37 -40.55 20.60
C ILE A 95 6.70 -39.64 19.57
N GLU A 96 6.87 -39.97 18.30
CA GLU A 96 6.17 -39.28 17.22
C GLU A 96 4.70 -39.72 17.25
N VAL A 97 3.79 -38.75 17.37
CA VAL A 97 2.34 -38.99 17.45
C VAL A 97 1.62 -38.57 16.17
N ASP A 98 2.19 -37.68 15.38
CA ASP A 98 1.67 -37.25 14.10
C ASP A 98 2.80 -36.78 13.18
N ARG A 99 2.65 -37.00 11.86
CA ARG A 99 3.55 -36.51 10.83
C ARG A 99 2.76 -36.02 9.62
N PHE A 100 3.02 -34.80 9.17
CA PHE A 100 2.33 -34.23 8.04
C PHE A 100 3.14 -33.12 7.35
N LEU A 101 2.79 -32.80 6.09
CA LEU A 101 3.38 -31.71 5.35
C LEU A 101 2.92 -30.35 5.93
N ALA A 102 3.83 -29.39 6.12
CA ALA A 102 3.47 -28.03 6.50
C ALA A 102 2.72 -27.33 5.37
N SER A 103 1.41 -27.50 5.30
CA SER A 103 0.58 -26.98 4.22
C SER A 103 -0.81 -26.60 4.70
N TYR A 104 -1.47 -25.76 3.91
CA TYR A 104 -2.90 -25.46 4.09
C TYR A 104 -3.76 -26.75 4.12
N TYR A 105 -3.49 -27.71 3.24
CA TYR A 105 -4.28 -28.94 3.12
C TYR A 105 -4.19 -29.80 4.36
N SER A 106 -3.01 -29.93 4.95
CA SER A 106 -2.82 -30.66 6.21
C SER A 106 -3.56 -30.03 7.39
N LEU A 107 -3.67 -28.69 7.39
CA LEU A 107 -4.49 -27.96 8.36
C LEU A 107 -6.00 -28.15 8.11
N TYR A 108 -6.41 -28.13 6.85
CA TYR A 108 -7.80 -28.37 6.48
C TYR A 108 -8.29 -29.76 6.93
N ASP A 109 -7.48 -30.79 6.75
CA ASP A 109 -7.79 -32.14 7.22
C ASP A 109 -7.93 -32.19 8.75
N ARG A 110 -7.19 -31.34 9.47
CA ARG A 110 -7.18 -31.23 10.94
C ARG A 110 -8.06 -30.11 11.49
N ARG A 111 -8.91 -29.47 10.67
CA ARG A 111 -9.70 -28.28 11.04
C ARG A 111 -10.64 -28.43 12.23
N ALA A 112 -10.97 -29.68 12.60
CA ALA A 112 -11.80 -30.01 13.77
C ALA A 112 -10.97 -30.26 15.05
N ALA A 113 -9.64 -30.16 14.99
CA ALA A 113 -8.77 -30.34 16.15
C ALA A 113 -9.00 -29.26 17.21
N THR A 114 -8.94 -29.65 18.47
CA THR A 114 -9.15 -28.73 19.61
C THR A 114 -8.02 -27.72 19.76
N ASN A 115 -6.85 -28.00 19.19
CA ASN A 115 -5.64 -27.15 19.18
C ASN A 115 -5.34 -26.58 17.77
N ILE A 116 -6.34 -26.39 16.91
CA ILE A 116 -6.14 -25.96 15.53
C ILE A 116 -5.34 -24.65 15.41
N GLY A 117 -5.53 -23.69 16.33
CA GLY A 117 -4.76 -22.45 16.34
C GLY A 117 -3.26 -22.68 16.56
N GLU A 118 -2.90 -23.57 17.46
CA GLU A 118 -1.51 -23.99 17.71
C GLU A 118 -0.91 -24.70 16.49
N LEU A 119 -1.68 -25.61 15.86
CA LEU A 119 -1.25 -26.30 14.64
C LEU A 119 -0.95 -25.33 13.50
N ILE A 120 -1.78 -24.29 13.33
CA ILE A 120 -1.52 -23.25 12.34
C ILE A 120 -0.20 -22.53 12.64
N ASN A 121 0.04 -22.13 13.89
CA ASN A 121 1.29 -21.49 14.28
C ASN A 121 2.50 -22.38 14.01
N ILE A 122 2.45 -23.67 14.35
CA ILE A 122 3.50 -24.66 14.09
C ILE A 122 3.78 -24.78 12.59
N VAL A 123 2.75 -24.84 11.74
CA VAL A 123 2.88 -24.89 10.27
C VAL A 123 3.59 -23.64 9.76
N LEU A 124 3.17 -22.46 10.18
CA LEU A 124 3.76 -21.19 9.74
C LEU A 124 5.22 -21.05 10.18
N GLU A 125 5.55 -21.42 11.43
CA GLU A 125 6.92 -21.39 11.96
C GLU A 125 7.85 -22.31 11.15
N ASN A 126 7.41 -23.53 10.84
CA ASN A 126 8.21 -24.48 10.07
C ASN A 126 8.40 -24.04 8.61
N ILE A 127 7.38 -23.43 8.00
CA ILE A 127 7.49 -22.82 6.66
C ILE A 127 8.49 -21.66 6.69
N GLU A 128 8.41 -20.78 7.70
CA GLU A 128 9.32 -19.65 7.87
C GLU A 128 10.78 -20.13 8.01
N GLU A 129 11.05 -21.10 8.88
CA GLU A 129 12.40 -21.60 9.13
C GLU A 129 13.00 -22.27 7.88
N SER A 130 12.19 -23.05 7.14
CA SER A 130 12.63 -23.70 5.90
C SER A 130 12.87 -22.72 4.74
N ASN A 131 12.31 -21.51 4.83
CA ASN A 131 12.42 -20.45 3.81
C ASN A 131 13.01 -19.16 4.41
N LYS A 132 13.87 -19.25 5.39
CA LYS A 132 14.35 -18.14 6.24
C LYS A 132 14.89 -16.94 5.46
N GLN A 133 15.59 -17.18 4.35
CA GLN A 133 16.13 -16.09 3.52
C GLN A 133 15.03 -15.20 2.93
N LYS A 134 13.90 -15.81 2.53
CA LYS A 134 12.79 -15.10 1.87
C LYS A 134 11.68 -14.70 2.84
N LEU A 135 11.37 -15.54 3.82
CA LEU A 135 10.22 -15.40 4.71
C LEU A 135 10.59 -15.19 6.19
N GLY A 136 11.88 -15.07 6.54
CA GLY A 136 12.30 -14.93 7.94
C GLY A 136 11.65 -13.74 8.64
N GLY A 137 10.97 -14.00 9.76
CA GLY A 137 10.29 -13.02 10.61
C GLY A 137 8.87 -12.62 10.16
N VAL A 138 8.39 -13.13 9.01
CA VAL A 138 7.13 -12.71 8.40
C VAL A 138 5.91 -13.12 9.24
N PHE A 139 5.97 -14.23 9.98
CA PHE A 139 4.84 -14.73 10.78
C PHE A 139 4.95 -14.44 12.28
N ARG A 140 6.04 -13.80 12.76
CA ARG A 140 6.32 -13.59 14.20
C ARG A 140 5.24 -12.84 14.97
N ASN A 141 4.55 -11.93 14.32
CA ASN A 141 3.58 -11.06 14.98
C ASN A 141 2.13 -11.57 14.86
N ILE A 142 1.95 -12.80 14.38
CA ILE A 142 0.64 -13.38 14.12
C ILE A 142 0.49 -14.66 14.95
N ASP A 143 -0.49 -14.66 15.85
CA ASP A 143 -0.77 -15.80 16.73
C ASP A 143 -2.22 -16.26 16.56
N PHE A 144 -2.41 -17.36 15.82
CA PHE A 144 -3.70 -18.01 15.61
C PHE A 144 -4.25 -18.67 16.88
N ASN A 145 -3.45 -18.73 17.95
CA ASN A 145 -3.88 -19.24 19.25
C ASN A 145 -4.22 -18.13 20.26
N SER A 146 -4.17 -16.85 19.86
CA SER A 146 -4.43 -15.68 20.71
C SER A 146 -5.91 -15.60 21.14
N GLU A 147 -6.17 -15.71 22.44
CA GLU A 147 -7.51 -15.44 23.00
C GLU A 147 -7.88 -13.95 22.93
N ALA A 148 -6.91 -13.08 23.09
CA ALA A 148 -7.12 -11.62 23.04
C ALA A 148 -7.65 -11.17 21.66
N ASN A 149 -7.14 -11.75 20.58
CA ASN A 149 -7.50 -11.36 19.22
C ASN A 149 -8.63 -12.19 18.62
N LEU A 150 -8.74 -13.49 18.98
CA LEU A 150 -9.66 -14.43 18.34
C LEU A 150 -10.76 -14.94 19.28
N GLY A 151 -10.73 -14.55 20.56
CA GLY A 151 -11.69 -14.97 21.57
C GLY A 151 -11.35 -16.33 22.20
N GLN A 152 -12.20 -16.78 23.13
CA GLN A 152 -12.01 -18.03 23.87
C GLN A 152 -11.92 -19.25 22.95
N THR A 153 -11.26 -20.29 23.42
CA THR A 153 -10.92 -21.52 22.68
C THR A 153 -12.03 -22.06 21.79
N LYS A 154 -13.26 -22.18 22.30
CA LYS A 154 -14.40 -22.72 21.52
C LYS A 154 -14.75 -21.82 20.33
N ASP A 155 -14.83 -20.52 20.54
CA ASP A 155 -15.18 -19.55 19.48
C ASP A 155 -14.03 -19.37 18.52
N ARG A 156 -12.79 -19.30 19.00
CA ARG A 156 -11.58 -19.27 18.18
C ARG A 156 -11.52 -20.46 17.23
N ASN A 157 -11.64 -21.68 17.76
CA ASN A 157 -11.58 -22.89 16.95
C ASN A 157 -12.71 -22.95 15.90
N ARG A 158 -13.91 -22.50 16.26
CA ARG A 158 -15.02 -22.38 15.29
C ARG A 158 -14.67 -21.41 14.15
N ARG A 159 -14.13 -20.22 14.48
CA ARG A 159 -13.72 -19.22 13.47
C ARG A 159 -12.62 -19.75 12.56
N LEU A 160 -11.60 -20.38 13.13
CA LEU A 160 -10.49 -20.95 12.36
C LEU A 160 -10.95 -22.12 11.48
N LYS A 161 -11.86 -22.98 11.98
CA LYS A 161 -12.48 -24.02 11.16
C LYS A 161 -13.22 -23.41 9.97
N ASN A 162 -14.08 -22.43 10.19
CA ASN A 162 -14.82 -21.76 9.12
C ASN A 162 -13.87 -21.09 8.12
N LEU A 163 -12.82 -20.42 8.60
CA LEU A 163 -11.80 -19.81 7.75
C LEU A 163 -11.14 -20.85 6.82
N LEU A 164 -10.74 -22.01 7.37
CA LEU A 164 -10.18 -23.09 6.58
C LEU A 164 -11.20 -23.67 5.58
N GLU A 165 -12.48 -23.75 5.94
CA GLU A 165 -13.55 -24.18 5.03
C GLU A 165 -13.82 -23.16 3.92
N ASP A 166 -13.79 -21.86 4.23
CA ASP A 166 -13.97 -20.80 3.25
C ASP A 166 -12.83 -20.77 2.20
N PHE A 167 -11.57 -20.93 2.65
CA PHE A 167 -10.41 -20.99 1.75
C PHE A 167 -10.32 -22.32 0.96
N HIS A 168 -11.16 -23.31 1.26
CA HIS A 168 -11.20 -24.58 0.51
C HIS A 168 -12.17 -24.57 -0.67
N LYS A 169 -12.93 -23.49 -0.85
CA LYS A 169 -13.87 -23.33 -1.98
C LYS A 169 -13.13 -23.30 -3.32
N ASP A 170 -13.78 -23.77 -4.36
CA ASP A 170 -13.21 -23.86 -5.72
C ASP A 170 -12.78 -22.51 -6.29
N GLU A 171 -13.45 -21.41 -5.90
CA GLU A 171 -13.14 -20.04 -6.30
C GLU A 171 -11.78 -19.57 -5.74
N LEU A 172 -11.29 -20.22 -4.66
CA LEU A 172 -9.99 -19.96 -4.04
C LEU A 172 -8.97 -21.08 -4.34
N ASP A 173 -9.12 -21.78 -5.44
CA ASP A 173 -8.06 -22.62 -6.01
C ASP A 173 -7.05 -21.70 -6.75
N LEU A 174 -5.92 -21.47 -6.09
CA LEU A 174 -4.87 -20.55 -6.51
C LEU A 174 -3.74 -21.28 -7.28
N SER A 175 -4.00 -22.48 -7.77
CA SER A 175 -3.02 -23.26 -8.55
C SER A 175 -2.66 -22.57 -9.88
N PRO A 176 -1.44 -22.78 -10.42
CA PRO A 176 -0.97 -22.11 -11.64
C PRO A 176 -1.83 -22.31 -12.89
N GLY A 177 -2.65 -23.36 -12.91
CA GLY A 177 -3.61 -23.64 -13.99
C GLY A 177 -4.91 -22.83 -13.89
N ARG A 178 -5.22 -22.30 -12.71
CA ARG A 178 -6.48 -21.62 -12.38
C ARG A 178 -6.29 -20.11 -12.21
N ALA A 179 -5.27 -19.69 -11.48
CA ALA A 179 -4.96 -18.28 -11.24
C ALA A 179 -3.50 -17.97 -11.63
N SER A 180 -3.25 -16.78 -12.18
CA SER A 180 -1.89 -16.29 -12.40
C SER A 180 -1.34 -15.63 -11.13
N GLU A 181 -0.01 -15.50 -11.01
CA GLU A 181 0.62 -14.78 -9.89
C GLU A 181 0.11 -13.34 -9.78
N ASP A 182 -0.09 -12.64 -10.91
CA ASP A 182 -0.66 -11.30 -10.93
C ASP A 182 -2.06 -11.23 -10.31
N VAL A 183 -2.91 -12.21 -10.60
CA VAL A 183 -4.28 -12.28 -10.05
C VAL A 183 -4.23 -12.45 -8.53
N ILE A 184 -3.32 -13.27 -8.04
CA ILE A 184 -3.18 -13.55 -6.59
C ILE A 184 -2.59 -12.33 -5.87
N GLY A 185 -1.53 -11.73 -6.42
CA GLY A 185 -0.96 -10.50 -5.89
C GLY A 185 -1.97 -9.35 -5.87
N ASN A 186 -2.75 -9.19 -6.94
CA ASN A 186 -3.82 -8.20 -7.00
C ASN A 186 -4.95 -8.48 -6.01
N THR A 187 -5.28 -9.75 -5.73
CA THR A 187 -6.25 -10.11 -4.67
C THR A 187 -5.73 -9.71 -3.29
N TYR A 188 -4.44 -9.89 -3.04
CA TYR A 188 -3.80 -9.48 -1.79
C TYR A 188 -3.89 -7.95 -1.60
N ILE A 189 -3.57 -7.17 -2.63
CA ILE A 189 -3.73 -5.71 -2.64
C ILE A 189 -5.19 -5.33 -2.42
N TYR A 190 -6.14 -5.95 -3.14
CA TYR A 190 -7.57 -5.70 -2.98
C TYR A 190 -8.05 -5.89 -1.54
N LEU A 191 -7.58 -6.95 -0.85
CA LEU A 191 -7.92 -7.18 0.55
C LEU A 191 -7.33 -6.09 1.46
N ILE A 192 -6.08 -5.69 1.24
CA ILE A 192 -5.45 -4.58 1.98
C ILE A 192 -6.26 -3.29 1.81
N GLU A 193 -6.68 -2.96 0.59
CA GLU A 193 -7.54 -1.80 0.28
C GLU A 193 -8.86 -1.85 1.06
N ARG A 194 -9.53 -2.98 1.01
CA ARG A 194 -10.81 -3.18 1.71
C ARG A 194 -10.68 -3.06 3.22
N PHE A 195 -9.63 -3.66 3.80
CA PHE A 195 -9.36 -3.53 5.23
C PHE A 195 -9.01 -2.08 5.61
N GLY A 196 -8.29 -1.36 4.74
CA GLY A 196 -8.01 0.06 4.92
C GLY A 196 -9.28 0.91 4.93
N ALA A 197 -10.23 0.61 4.06
CA ALA A 197 -11.52 1.30 4.00
C ALA A 197 -12.42 0.99 5.22
N ASP A 198 -12.48 -0.28 5.65
CA ASP A 198 -13.33 -0.72 6.77
C ASP A 198 -12.82 -0.26 8.15
N ALA A 199 -11.49 -0.21 8.34
CA ALA A 199 -10.88 0.16 9.61
C ALA A 199 -10.79 1.68 9.85
N GLY A 200 -11.23 2.51 8.89
CA GLY A 200 -11.34 3.97 9.02
C GLY A 200 -9.98 4.67 9.25
N LYS A 201 -9.97 5.79 10.00
CA LYS A 201 -8.78 6.65 10.17
C LYS A 201 -7.51 5.92 10.65
N LYS A 202 -7.63 4.87 11.44
CA LYS A 202 -6.47 4.12 11.97
C LYS A 202 -5.77 3.21 10.96
N ALA A 203 -6.46 2.78 9.91
CA ALA A 203 -5.88 1.88 8.91
C ALA A 203 -5.45 2.60 7.62
N GLY A 204 -5.90 3.83 7.39
CA GLY A 204 -5.51 4.63 6.24
C GLY A 204 -4.03 5.06 6.23
N GLU A 205 -3.31 4.88 7.35
CA GLU A 205 -1.87 5.11 7.42
C GLU A 205 -1.04 4.03 6.72
N PHE A 206 -1.65 2.88 6.39
CA PHE A 206 -0.94 1.73 5.80
C PHE A 206 -1.20 1.52 4.32
N TYR A 207 -2.08 2.33 3.74
CA TYR A 207 -2.53 2.08 2.38
C TYR A 207 -2.59 3.36 1.54
N THR A 208 -1.93 3.31 0.38
CA THR A 208 -2.03 4.32 -0.67
C THR A 208 -2.93 3.79 -1.79
N PRO A 209 -3.97 4.54 -2.23
CA PRO A 209 -4.80 4.10 -3.36
C PRO A 209 -3.95 3.73 -4.58
N HIS A 210 -4.26 2.61 -5.20
CA HIS A 210 -3.47 2.03 -6.29
C HIS A 210 -3.15 3.05 -7.39
N LYS A 211 -4.13 3.81 -7.85
CA LYS A 211 -3.94 4.83 -8.90
C LYS A 211 -3.08 6.02 -8.47
N VAL A 212 -3.07 6.35 -7.18
CA VAL A 212 -2.12 7.34 -6.63
C VAL A 212 -0.71 6.76 -6.59
N SER A 213 -0.55 5.50 -6.18
CA SER A 213 0.75 4.81 -6.21
C SER A 213 1.31 4.73 -7.63
N GLU A 214 0.49 4.37 -8.62
CA GLU A 214 0.86 4.37 -10.04
C GLU A 214 1.34 5.74 -10.50
N LEU A 215 0.58 6.80 -10.19
CA LEU A 215 0.94 8.16 -10.56
C LEU A 215 2.29 8.59 -9.94
N VAL A 216 2.47 8.39 -8.62
CA VAL A 216 3.69 8.76 -7.89
C VAL A 216 4.90 8.02 -8.45
N ALA A 217 4.78 6.71 -8.66
CA ALA A 217 5.82 5.88 -9.25
C ALA A 217 6.23 6.40 -10.64
N ARG A 218 5.27 6.69 -11.50
CA ARG A 218 5.52 7.17 -12.86
C ARG A 218 6.05 8.62 -12.91
N LEU A 219 5.68 9.48 -11.96
CA LEU A 219 6.27 10.82 -11.78
C LEU A 219 7.75 10.72 -11.38
N ALA A 220 8.12 9.77 -10.53
CA ALA A 220 9.52 9.50 -10.19
C ALA A 220 10.34 8.94 -11.36
N SER A 221 9.67 8.45 -12.42
CA SER A 221 10.26 7.98 -13.68
C SER A 221 11.39 6.95 -13.49
N PRO A 222 11.19 5.82 -12.80
CA PRO A 222 12.20 4.79 -12.62
C PRO A 222 12.60 4.17 -13.96
N LYS A 223 13.85 3.68 -14.04
CA LYS A 223 14.45 3.11 -15.25
C LYS A 223 15.07 1.76 -14.96
N ALA A 224 15.33 0.98 -16.01
CA ALA A 224 16.11 -0.25 -15.90
C ALA A 224 17.48 0.01 -15.25
N GLY A 225 17.83 -0.83 -14.28
CA GLY A 225 19.05 -0.71 -13.47
C GLY A 225 18.93 0.19 -12.24
N ASP A 226 17.79 0.85 -12.02
CA ASP A 226 17.62 1.73 -10.87
C ASP A 226 17.48 0.94 -9.56
N THR A 227 18.06 1.48 -8.50
CA THR A 227 17.73 1.17 -7.11
C THR A 227 16.60 2.08 -6.65
N ILE A 228 15.53 1.49 -6.11
CA ILE A 228 14.30 2.21 -5.73
C ILE A 228 14.05 2.00 -4.23
N CYS A 229 13.80 3.09 -3.50
CA CYS A 229 13.58 3.06 -2.05
C CYS A 229 12.27 3.74 -1.66
N ASP A 230 11.59 3.15 -0.67
CA ASP A 230 10.50 3.79 0.06
C ASP A 230 10.81 3.74 1.57
N PRO A 231 11.10 4.88 2.22
CA PRO A 231 11.44 4.92 3.65
C PRO A 231 10.23 4.79 4.60
N ALA A 232 9.02 4.69 4.08
CA ALA A 232 7.77 4.48 4.83
C ALA A 232 6.84 3.57 4.03
N CYS A 233 7.34 2.38 3.67
CA CYS A 233 6.80 1.59 2.56
C CYS A 233 5.41 0.97 2.82
N GLY A 234 4.92 0.98 4.06
CA GLY A 234 3.63 0.39 4.38
C GLY A 234 3.56 -1.07 3.90
N SER A 235 2.53 -1.40 3.15
CA SER A 235 2.37 -2.71 2.49
C SER A 235 3.20 -2.90 1.22
N ALA A 236 4.11 -1.98 0.91
CA ALA A 236 4.97 -1.94 -0.28
C ALA A 236 4.24 -1.73 -1.63
N GLY A 237 2.98 -1.29 -1.62
CA GLY A 237 2.21 -1.06 -2.85
C GLY A 237 2.87 -0.04 -3.80
N LEU A 238 3.44 1.04 -3.27
CA LEU A 238 4.13 2.05 -4.07
C LEU A 238 5.43 1.52 -4.68
N LEU A 239 6.19 0.69 -3.97
CA LEU A 239 7.37 0.01 -4.51
C LEU A 239 7.00 -0.97 -5.64
N LEU A 240 5.88 -1.68 -5.52
CA LEU A 240 5.38 -2.55 -6.58
C LEU A 240 5.02 -1.76 -7.85
N GLU A 241 4.36 -0.61 -7.70
CA GLU A 241 4.05 0.25 -8.84
C GLU A 241 5.30 0.85 -9.47
N ALA A 242 6.32 1.19 -8.67
CA ALA A 242 7.60 1.64 -9.18
C ALA A 242 8.33 0.53 -9.96
N ALA A 243 8.28 -0.71 -9.49
CA ALA A 243 8.80 -1.89 -10.20
C ALA A 243 8.06 -2.12 -11.53
N ARG A 244 6.72 -2.03 -11.53
CA ARG A 244 5.90 -2.12 -12.76
C ARG A 244 6.24 -1.02 -13.77
N ALA A 245 6.51 0.19 -13.28
CA ALA A 245 6.89 1.32 -14.15
C ALA A 245 8.25 1.11 -14.85
N VAL A 246 9.17 0.32 -14.29
CA VAL A 246 10.42 -0.10 -14.95
C VAL A 246 10.14 -1.09 -16.09
N GLY A 247 9.32 -2.10 -15.85
CA GLY A 247 8.76 -3.00 -16.87
C GLY A 247 9.60 -4.21 -17.26
N ASP A 248 10.92 -4.21 -17.05
CA ASP A 248 11.84 -5.27 -17.53
C ASP A 248 12.44 -6.18 -16.43
N GLY A 249 12.04 -5.98 -15.18
CA GLY A 249 12.55 -6.74 -14.03
C GLY A 249 13.98 -6.38 -13.60
N ASN A 250 14.64 -5.44 -14.26
CA ASN A 250 15.98 -4.98 -13.90
C ASN A 250 15.91 -3.80 -12.93
N TYR A 251 15.74 -4.09 -11.65
CA TYR A 251 15.70 -3.10 -10.56
C TYR A 251 16.05 -3.76 -9.24
N ALA A 252 16.35 -2.96 -8.23
CA ALA A 252 16.48 -3.42 -6.84
C ALA A 252 15.58 -2.59 -5.92
N LEU A 253 14.78 -3.25 -5.09
CA LEU A 253 13.81 -2.61 -4.20
C LEU A 253 14.29 -2.61 -2.76
N TYR A 254 14.13 -1.46 -2.13
CA TYR A 254 14.48 -1.20 -0.74
C TYR A 254 13.32 -0.52 -0.03
N GLY A 255 13.08 -0.87 1.22
CA GLY A 255 12.02 -0.24 2.00
C GLY A 255 12.34 -0.23 3.49
N MET A 256 11.71 0.68 4.22
CA MET A 256 11.71 0.71 5.67
C MET A 256 10.27 0.85 6.16
N GLU A 257 9.91 0.09 7.20
CA GLU A 257 8.59 0.14 7.83
C GLU A 257 8.74 -0.01 9.34
N VAL A 258 8.12 0.89 10.08
CA VAL A 258 8.22 0.91 11.55
C VAL A 258 7.29 -0.10 12.23
N ASN A 259 6.15 -0.39 11.61
CA ASN A 259 5.17 -1.33 12.15
C ASN A 259 5.50 -2.76 11.71
N GLY A 260 5.78 -3.65 12.67
CA GLY A 260 6.19 -5.03 12.38
C GLY A 260 5.14 -5.87 11.65
N SER A 261 3.83 -5.69 11.92
CA SER A 261 2.78 -6.39 11.17
C SER A 261 2.72 -5.89 9.73
N THR A 262 2.79 -4.58 9.51
CA THR A 262 2.79 -3.98 8.18
C THR A 262 4.04 -4.35 7.39
N TRP A 263 5.21 -4.40 8.05
CA TRP A 263 6.45 -4.92 7.44
C TRP A 263 6.28 -6.38 6.96
N ALA A 264 5.67 -7.24 7.78
CA ALA A 264 5.39 -8.62 7.39
C ALA A 264 4.46 -8.69 6.17
N LEU A 265 3.40 -7.85 6.13
CA LEU A 265 2.51 -7.74 4.98
C LEU A 265 3.25 -7.27 3.73
N ALA A 266 4.16 -6.30 3.84
CA ALA A 266 4.98 -5.83 2.72
C ALA A 266 5.82 -6.96 2.13
N ARG A 267 6.45 -7.77 2.97
CA ARG A 267 7.27 -8.91 2.53
C ARG A 267 6.45 -9.99 1.84
N MET A 268 5.29 -10.33 2.40
CA MET A 268 4.35 -11.26 1.76
C MET A 268 3.86 -10.71 0.41
N ASN A 269 3.53 -9.43 0.35
CA ASN A 269 3.08 -8.77 -0.87
C ASN A 269 4.14 -8.83 -1.99
N MET A 270 5.40 -8.50 -1.66
CA MET A 270 6.52 -8.63 -2.59
C MET A 270 6.68 -10.07 -3.09
N PHE A 271 6.63 -11.04 -2.17
CA PHE A 271 6.74 -12.45 -2.53
C PHE A 271 5.61 -12.88 -3.48
N LEU A 272 4.36 -12.50 -3.22
CA LEU A 272 3.21 -12.83 -4.08
C LEU A 272 3.32 -12.23 -5.49
N HIS A 273 4.05 -11.12 -5.64
CA HIS A 273 4.32 -10.48 -6.93
C HIS A 273 5.64 -10.95 -7.59
N GLY A 274 6.19 -12.09 -7.18
CA GLY A 274 7.40 -12.65 -7.80
C GLY A 274 8.70 -11.95 -7.42
N ILE A 275 8.69 -11.03 -6.46
CA ILE A 275 9.87 -10.28 -6.02
C ILE A 275 10.48 -10.97 -4.80
N ASP A 276 11.52 -11.79 -5.03
CA ASP A 276 12.09 -12.68 -4.02
C ASP A 276 13.15 -12.05 -3.13
N SER A 277 13.78 -10.96 -3.56
CA SER A 277 14.95 -10.38 -2.89
C SER A 277 14.83 -8.88 -2.64
N PRO A 278 13.66 -8.36 -2.21
CA PRO A 278 13.57 -6.98 -1.80
C PRO A 278 14.24 -6.83 -0.44
N ARG A 279 14.96 -5.73 -0.21
CA ARG A 279 15.49 -5.41 1.10
C ARG A 279 14.53 -4.50 1.85
N ILE A 280 13.57 -5.11 2.56
CA ILE A 280 12.60 -4.40 3.41
C ILE A 280 13.00 -4.56 4.87
N GLU A 281 13.35 -3.45 5.51
CA GLU A 281 13.84 -3.41 6.89
C GLU A 281 12.72 -2.99 7.87
N TRP A 282 12.64 -3.69 8.99
CA TRP A 282 11.74 -3.30 10.08
C TRP A 282 12.45 -2.32 11.00
N CYS A 283 12.24 -1.04 10.77
CA CYS A 283 12.88 0.03 11.53
C CYS A 283 12.17 1.36 11.38
N ASP A 284 12.47 2.29 12.27
CA ASP A 284 12.08 3.70 12.11
C ASP A 284 13.13 4.42 11.25
N SER A 285 12.73 4.84 10.05
CA SER A 285 13.61 5.50 9.08
C SER A 285 14.09 6.88 9.53
N LEU A 286 13.38 7.54 10.43
CA LEU A 286 13.76 8.87 10.92
C LEU A 286 14.72 8.81 12.10
N THR A 287 14.47 7.93 13.07
CA THR A 287 15.28 7.85 14.31
C THR A 287 16.38 6.81 14.23
N ASN A 288 16.16 5.69 13.55
CA ASN A 288 17.11 4.59 13.44
C ASN A 288 17.07 3.92 12.07
N PRO A 289 17.45 4.60 10.97
CA PRO A 289 17.44 4.03 9.63
C PRO A 289 18.37 2.81 9.52
N ALA A 290 17.87 1.71 8.96
CA ALA A 290 18.64 0.47 8.75
C ALA A 290 19.26 0.35 7.35
N LEU A 291 18.82 1.17 6.37
CA LEU A 291 19.43 1.23 5.05
C LEU A 291 20.68 2.10 5.08
N VAL A 292 21.71 1.58 5.70
CA VAL A 292 23.02 2.22 5.88
C VAL A 292 24.14 1.30 5.43
N GLU A 293 25.21 1.89 4.92
CA GLU A 293 26.43 1.23 4.47
C GLU A 293 27.65 2.07 4.84
N ASN A 294 28.64 1.47 5.49
CA ASN A 294 29.85 2.17 5.94
C ASN A 294 29.54 3.44 6.76
N ASP A 295 28.62 3.35 7.69
CA ASP A 295 28.14 4.46 8.55
C ASP A 295 27.52 5.64 7.79
N ARG A 296 27.08 5.44 6.54
CA ARG A 296 26.39 6.43 5.71
C ARG A 296 25.05 5.91 5.26
N LEU A 297 24.10 6.81 5.02
CA LEU A 297 22.85 6.41 4.35
C LEU A 297 23.16 5.82 2.99
N MET A 298 22.52 4.70 2.67
CA MET A 298 22.46 4.22 1.30
C MET A 298 21.78 5.27 0.43
N ARG A 299 22.19 5.33 -0.83
CA ARG A 299 21.62 6.28 -1.80
C ARG A 299 21.05 5.53 -2.99
N PHE A 300 19.92 6.02 -3.47
CA PHE A 300 19.08 5.35 -4.45
C PHE A 300 18.86 6.24 -5.68
N ASN A 301 18.65 5.63 -6.83
CA ASN A 301 18.30 6.34 -8.07
C ASN A 301 16.90 6.97 -7.95
N VAL A 302 15.99 6.28 -7.27
CA VAL A 302 14.61 6.72 -7.07
C VAL A 302 14.21 6.53 -5.61
N VAL A 303 13.60 7.57 -5.01
CA VAL A 303 13.01 7.49 -3.69
C VAL A 303 11.55 7.93 -3.79
N VAL A 304 10.64 7.05 -3.42
CA VAL A 304 9.19 7.31 -3.45
C VAL A 304 8.61 7.13 -2.05
N ALA A 305 7.60 7.87 -1.67
CA ALA A 305 6.87 7.60 -0.43
C ALA A 305 5.48 8.25 -0.40
N ASN A 306 4.59 7.64 0.35
CA ASN A 306 3.42 8.27 0.95
C ASN A 306 3.57 8.17 2.48
N PRO A 307 4.37 9.05 3.12
CA PRO A 307 4.61 8.98 4.55
C PRO A 307 3.38 9.37 5.36
N PRO A 308 3.30 9.02 6.66
CA PRO A 308 2.19 9.43 7.52
C PRO A 308 2.10 10.95 7.59
N PHE A 309 0.88 11.49 7.34
CA PHE A 309 0.66 12.93 7.27
C PHE A 309 0.74 13.59 8.64
N SER A 310 1.54 14.65 8.73
CA SER A 310 1.68 15.48 9.94
C SER A 310 1.99 14.66 11.19
N LEU A 311 2.89 13.68 11.07
CA LEU A 311 3.28 12.79 12.17
C LEU A 311 3.77 13.61 13.38
N ASP A 312 3.10 13.44 14.51
CA ASP A 312 3.54 13.99 15.80
C ASP A 312 4.60 13.08 16.43
N LYS A 313 5.49 13.65 17.24
CA LYS A 313 6.53 12.92 17.99
C LYS A 313 7.43 12.02 17.09
N TRP A 314 7.78 12.51 15.93
CA TRP A 314 8.60 11.80 14.93
C TRP A 314 10.09 11.63 15.29
N GLY A 315 10.49 11.94 16.53
CA GLY A 315 11.90 11.85 16.97
C GLY A 315 12.70 13.15 16.77
N ALA A 316 12.06 14.32 16.79
CA ALA A 316 12.73 15.60 16.56
C ALA A 316 13.89 15.90 17.52
N GLU A 317 13.87 15.35 18.73
CA GLU A 317 14.93 15.56 19.74
C GLU A 317 16.21 14.81 19.38
N GLU A 318 16.07 13.59 18.83
CA GLU A 318 17.18 12.79 18.31
C GLU A 318 17.68 13.35 16.98
N ALA A 319 16.76 13.83 16.15
CA ALA A 319 17.08 14.44 14.84
C ALA A 319 17.98 15.67 14.95
N ALA A 320 17.96 16.39 16.08
CA ALA A 320 18.91 17.51 16.32
C ALA A 320 20.37 17.04 16.40
N LYS A 321 20.61 15.73 16.65
CA LYS A 321 21.92 15.08 16.70
C LYS A 321 22.12 14.09 15.56
N ASP A 322 21.42 14.28 14.45
CA ASP A 322 21.44 13.35 13.32
C ASP A 322 22.83 13.14 12.74
N ARG A 323 23.37 11.92 12.90
CA ARG A 323 24.72 11.55 12.42
C ARG A 323 24.85 11.53 10.90
N TYR A 324 23.72 11.51 10.18
CA TYR A 324 23.68 11.49 8.72
C TYR A 324 23.52 12.86 8.08
N ASN A 325 23.45 13.93 8.91
CA ASN A 325 23.30 15.31 8.47
C ASN A 325 22.08 15.56 7.55
N ARG A 326 20.98 14.80 7.74
CA ARG A 326 19.78 14.92 6.91
C ARG A 326 19.05 16.25 7.06
N PHE A 327 19.15 16.85 8.25
CA PHE A 327 18.39 18.06 8.62
C PHE A 327 19.22 19.34 8.57
N TRP A 328 20.28 19.37 7.78
CA TRP A 328 21.16 20.53 7.67
C TRP A 328 20.47 21.78 7.07
N ARG A 329 19.40 21.58 6.29
CA ARG A 329 18.57 22.68 5.79
C ARG A 329 17.68 23.30 6.87
N GLY A 330 17.47 22.62 7.97
CA GLY A 330 16.67 23.03 9.12
C GLY A 330 15.97 21.85 9.79
N LEU A 331 15.76 21.95 11.09
CA LEU A 331 15.03 20.92 11.85
C LEU A 331 13.53 21.17 11.70
N PRO A 332 12.75 20.18 11.25
CA PRO A 332 11.29 20.27 11.17
C PRO A 332 10.64 20.43 12.56
N PRO A 333 9.39 20.97 12.65
CA PRO A 333 8.67 21.10 13.91
C PRO A 333 8.46 19.75 14.59
N LYS A 334 8.51 19.68 15.94
CA LYS A 334 8.28 18.46 16.72
C LYS A 334 6.93 17.79 16.43
N SER A 335 5.91 18.58 16.13
CA SER A 335 4.52 18.12 15.93
C SER A 335 4.19 17.79 14.45
N LYS A 336 5.16 17.89 13.52
CA LYS A 336 4.92 17.67 12.09
C LYS A 336 6.14 17.11 11.40
N GLY A 337 6.12 15.80 11.13
CA GLY A 337 7.22 15.06 10.52
C GLY A 337 7.30 15.15 8.99
N ASP A 338 6.39 15.87 8.32
CA ASP A 338 6.34 15.89 6.85
C ASP A 338 7.71 16.23 6.22
N TYR A 339 8.33 17.34 6.65
CA TYR A 339 9.66 17.73 6.16
C TYR A 339 10.81 16.88 6.71
N ALA A 340 10.58 16.06 7.75
CA ALA A 340 11.58 15.09 8.18
C ALA A 340 11.70 13.95 7.17
N PHE A 341 10.57 13.42 6.69
CA PHE A 341 10.56 12.44 5.60
C PHE A 341 11.12 13.03 4.30
N ILE A 342 10.68 14.23 3.89
CA ILE A 342 11.20 14.89 2.68
C ILE A 342 12.73 15.04 2.75
N SER A 343 13.27 15.52 3.88
CA SER A 343 14.72 15.69 4.07
C SER A 343 15.45 14.35 4.01
N HIS A 344 14.92 13.31 4.67
CA HIS A 344 15.47 11.96 4.61
C HIS A 344 15.48 11.42 3.18
N MET A 345 14.38 11.56 2.44
CA MET A 345 14.26 11.08 1.05
C MET A 345 15.27 11.77 0.13
N ILE A 346 15.45 13.08 0.27
CA ILE A 346 16.39 13.84 -0.54
C ILE A 346 17.83 13.41 -0.24
N GLU A 347 18.19 13.23 1.04
CA GLU A 347 19.55 12.81 1.41
C GLU A 347 19.81 11.32 1.10
N SER A 348 18.75 10.51 0.95
CA SER A 348 18.82 9.11 0.50
C SER A 348 18.77 8.97 -1.03
N ALA A 349 18.60 10.05 -1.79
CA ALA A 349 18.68 10.03 -3.25
C ALA A 349 20.12 10.28 -3.73
N LEU A 350 20.52 9.68 -4.85
CA LEU A 350 21.84 9.87 -5.46
C LEU A 350 22.07 11.35 -5.80
N GLU A 351 23.22 11.86 -5.40
CA GLU A 351 23.61 13.25 -5.73
C GLU A 351 23.68 13.45 -7.24
N LYS A 352 23.16 14.58 -7.71
CA LYS A 352 23.16 15.02 -9.12
C LYS A 352 22.42 14.10 -10.12
N GLU A 353 21.73 13.07 -9.64
CA GLU A 353 21.04 12.10 -10.49
C GLU A 353 19.69 11.64 -9.91
N GLY A 354 19.60 11.48 -8.59
CA GLY A 354 18.47 10.88 -7.91
C GLY A 354 17.17 11.66 -8.08
N ARG A 355 16.06 10.93 -8.07
CA ARG A 355 14.70 11.47 -8.22
C ARG A 355 13.86 11.09 -7.01
N VAL A 356 13.03 12.02 -6.56
CA VAL A 356 12.18 11.84 -5.40
C VAL A 356 10.75 12.22 -5.77
N ALA A 357 9.78 11.37 -5.44
CA ALA A 357 8.36 11.72 -5.51
C ALA A 357 7.68 11.37 -4.20
N VAL A 358 7.03 12.36 -3.58
CA VAL A 358 6.43 12.20 -2.25
C VAL A 358 5.04 12.79 -2.20
N VAL A 359 4.11 12.02 -1.63
CA VAL A 359 2.75 12.51 -1.33
C VAL A 359 2.78 13.31 -0.05
N VAL A 360 2.17 14.48 -0.06
CA VAL A 360 2.12 15.39 1.08
C VAL A 360 0.74 16.02 1.25
N PRO A 361 0.32 16.35 2.48
CA PRO A 361 -0.87 17.15 2.69
C PRO A 361 -0.61 18.60 2.24
N HIS A 362 -1.64 19.28 1.72
CA HIS A 362 -1.51 20.66 1.20
C HIS A 362 -0.81 21.62 2.16
N GLY A 363 -0.95 21.43 3.48
CA GLY A 363 -0.27 22.27 4.47
C GLY A 363 1.25 22.38 4.28
N VAL A 364 1.90 21.34 3.76
CA VAL A 364 3.35 21.32 3.44
C VAL A 364 3.73 22.41 2.44
N LEU A 365 2.82 22.77 1.55
CA LEU A 365 3.04 23.75 0.49
C LEU A 365 3.17 25.18 1.03
N PHE A 366 2.51 25.51 2.16
CA PHE A 366 2.39 26.91 2.60
C PHE A 366 2.63 27.18 4.09
N ARG A 367 2.72 26.16 4.94
CA ARG A 367 3.02 26.40 6.36
C ARG A 367 4.34 27.16 6.50
N GLY A 368 4.35 28.15 7.40
CA GLY A 368 5.51 29.01 7.67
C GLY A 368 6.48 28.44 8.70
N GLY A 369 7.27 29.31 9.35
CA GLY A 369 8.20 28.93 10.41
C GLY A 369 9.36 28.04 9.94
N ALA A 370 9.59 26.92 10.64
CA ALA A 370 10.67 25.99 10.30
C ALA A 370 10.45 25.32 8.94
N GLU A 371 9.21 24.92 8.65
CA GLU A 371 8.87 24.29 7.36
C GLU A 371 9.06 25.25 6.19
N GLY A 372 8.69 26.54 6.35
CA GLY A 372 8.92 27.57 5.34
C GLY A 372 10.41 27.76 5.02
N ARG A 373 11.28 27.78 6.05
CA ARG A 373 12.72 27.90 5.86
C ARG A 373 13.35 26.69 5.16
N ILE A 374 12.89 25.47 5.48
CA ILE A 374 13.38 24.26 4.81
C ILE A 374 12.94 24.27 3.35
N ARG A 375 11.67 24.59 3.09
CA ARG A 375 11.09 24.69 1.76
C ARG A 375 11.84 25.70 0.89
N GLN A 376 12.11 26.89 1.43
CA GLN A 376 12.91 27.92 0.76
C GLN A 376 14.28 27.36 0.33
N LYS A 377 15.02 26.73 1.24
CA LYS A 377 16.34 26.16 0.92
C LYS A 377 16.29 25.08 -0.14
N LEU A 378 15.27 24.20 -0.11
CA LEU A 378 15.08 23.16 -1.13
C LEU A 378 14.86 23.76 -2.53
N ILE A 379 14.16 24.91 -2.60
CA ILE A 379 13.92 25.63 -3.86
C ILE A 379 15.19 26.37 -4.32
N GLU A 380 15.89 27.06 -3.39
CA GLU A 380 17.16 27.75 -3.67
C GLU A 380 18.26 26.77 -4.11
N ASP A 381 18.29 25.54 -3.55
CA ASP A 381 19.16 24.44 -3.99
C ASP A 381 18.75 23.87 -5.36
N ASN A 382 17.65 24.38 -5.94
CA ASN A 382 17.11 23.97 -7.23
C ASN A 382 16.68 22.50 -7.29
N LEU A 383 16.18 21.95 -6.19
CA LEU A 383 15.79 20.54 -6.11
C LEU A 383 14.35 20.25 -6.56
N LEU A 384 13.43 21.20 -6.29
CA LEU A 384 12.01 21.02 -6.61
C LEU A 384 11.79 21.13 -8.12
N ASP A 385 11.23 20.08 -8.73
CA ASP A 385 10.95 19.99 -10.17
C ASP A 385 9.48 20.24 -10.50
N ALA A 386 8.57 19.68 -9.70
CA ALA A 386 7.14 19.90 -9.88
C ALA A 386 6.35 19.80 -8.58
N VAL A 387 5.18 20.46 -8.60
CA VAL A 387 4.11 20.38 -7.59
C VAL A 387 2.84 19.96 -8.32
N VAL A 388 2.28 18.79 -7.97
CA VAL A 388 1.06 18.26 -8.60
C VAL A 388 -0.04 18.19 -7.55
N GLY A 389 -1.07 19.03 -7.67
CA GLY A 389 -2.25 18.99 -6.81
C GLY A 389 -3.20 17.89 -7.24
N LEU A 390 -3.67 17.10 -6.28
CA LEU A 390 -4.59 16.00 -6.53
C LEU A 390 -5.97 16.29 -5.94
N PRO A 391 -7.02 15.64 -6.45
CA PRO A 391 -8.38 15.79 -5.94
C PRO A 391 -8.51 15.52 -4.44
N ALA A 392 -9.48 16.16 -3.82
CA ALA A 392 -9.88 15.84 -2.46
C ALA A 392 -10.50 14.43 -2.39
N ASN A 393 -10.55 13.86 -1.19
CA ASN A 393 -11.23 12.61 -0.90
C ASN A 393 -10.72 11.40 -1.74
N LEU A 394 -9.42 11.35 -2.05
CA LEU A 394 -8.78 10.20 -2.69
C LEU A 394 -8.35 9.13 -1.67
N PHE A 395 -8.16 9.48 -0.40
CA PHE A 395 -7.68 8.58 0.64
C PHE A 395 -8.78 8.19 1.61
N PRO A 396 -8.89 6.90 2.02
CA PRO A 396 -9.91 6.47 2.98
C PRO A 396 -9.79 7.18 4.34
N SER A 397 -8.56 7.60 4.71
CA SER A 397 -8.24 8.20 6.00
C SER A 397 -8.50 9.69 6.08
N THR A 398 -8.62 10.39 4.95
CA THR A 398 -8.77 11.85 4.92
C THR A 398 -9.52 12.34 3.69
N SER A 399 -10.40 13.31 3.89
CA SER A 399 -11.03 14.07 2.79
C SER A 399 -10.19 15.25 2.32
N ILE A 400 -9.05 15.53 2.98
CA ILE A 400 -8.20 16.68 2.64
C ILE A 400 -7.49 16.40 1.32
N PRO A 401 -7.43 17.38 0.39
CA PRO A 401 -6.65 17.23 -0.83
C PRO A 401 -5.16 17.09 -0.51
N VAL A 402 -4.46 16.34 -1.33
CA VAL A 402 -3.02 16.11 -1.23
C VAL A 402 -2.30 16.63 -2.46
N ALA A 403 -0.99 16.77 -2.36
CA ALA A 403 -0.13 17.08 -3.49
C ALA A 403 1.01 16.07 -3.60
N VAL A 404 1.55 15.90 -4.80
CA VAL A 404 2.81 15.19 -5.01
C VAL A 404 3.90 16.23 -5.26
N LEU A 405 4.94 16.20 -4.43
CA LEU A 405 6.17 16.95 -4.68
C LEU A 405 7.17 16.07 -5.42
N VAL A 406 7.66 16.55 -6.53
CA VAL A 406 8.71 15.88 -7.32
C VAL A 406 9.99 16.66 -7.18
N PHE A 407 11.05 16.00 -6.65
CA PHE A 407 12.39 16.56 -6.57
C PHE A 407 13.32 15.79 -7.51
N ASN A 408 14.27 16.52 -8.10
CA ASN A 408 15.21 15.95 -9.04
C ASN A 408 16.62 16.49 -8.75
N ARG A 409 17.46 15.65 -8.20
CA ARG A 409 18.85 16.02 -7.84
C ARG A 409 19.75 16.27 -9.06
N ALA A 410 19.36 15.86 -10.27
CA ALA A 410 20.06 16.26 -11.50
C ALA A 410 20.02 17.79 -11.75
N ARG A 411 19.17 18.52 -11.04
CA ARG A 411 19.07 19.99 -11.08
C ARG A 411 20.05 20.69 -10.13
N GLU A 412 20.68 19.95 -9.21
CA GLU A 412 21.73 20.49 -8.33
C GLU A 412 22.88 21.11 -9.12
N LYS A 413 23.65 21.96 -8.46
CA LYS A 413 24.88 22.55 -9.05
C LYS A 413 25.81 21.43 -9.53
N GLY A 414 26.10 21.41 -10.83
CA GLY A 414 26.92 20.38 -11.47
C GLY A 414 26.18 19.13 -11.92
N GLY A 415 24.88 19.05 -11.73
CA GLY A 415 24.01 18.02 -12.33
C GLY A 415 23.65 18.33 -13.78
N SER A 416 23.17 17.36 -14.52
CA SER A 416 22.85 17.48 -15.95
C SER A 416 21.72 18.48 -16.26
N LEU A 417 20.85 18.75 -15.31
CA LEU A 417 19.71 19.66 -15.42
C LEU A 417 19.88 20.96 -14.60
N HIS A 418 21.11 21.31 -14.18
CA HIS A 418 21.37 22.45 -13.29
C HIS A 418 20.92 23.81 -13.84
N ARG A 419 20.77 23.92 -15.16
CA ARG A 419 20.27 25.14 -15.83
C ARG A 419 18.77 25.31 -15.79
N ARG A 420 18.02 24.22 -15.54
CA ARG A 420 16.57 24.26 -15.39
C ARG A 420 16.22 24.82 -14.01
N LYS A 421 15.60 25.98 -13.96
CA LYS A 421 15.28 26.68 -12.70
C LYS A 421 13.78 26.76 -12.41
N ASP A 422 12.95 26.68 -13.45
CA ASP A 422 11.50 26.72 -13.37
C ASP A 422 10.93 25.50 -12.62
N VAL A 423 9.85 25.70 -11.90
CA VAL A 423 9.08 24.65 -11.23
C VAL A 423 7.72 24.51 -11.91
N LEU A 424 7.34 23.30 -12.28
CA LEU A 424 6.05 23.02 -12.89
C LEU A 424 4.97 22.83 -11.82
N PHE A 425 3.92 23.63 -11.88
CA PHE A 425 2.70 23.46 -11.11
C PHE A 425 1.63 22.83 -11.98
N ILE A 426 0.96 21.78 -11.47
CA ILE A 426 -0.18 21.13 -12.12
C ILE A 426 -1.33 21.11 -11.12
N ASP A 427 -2.47 21.65 -11.52
CA ASP A 427 -3.72 21.56 -10.76
C ASP A 427 -4.65 20.48 -11.35
N ALA A 428 -4.59 19.29 -10.79
CA ALA A 428 -5.45 18.17 -11.17
C ALA A 428 -6.64 17.97 -10.21
N ASN A 429 -7.01 19.00 -9.43
CA ASN A 429 -8.11 18.91 -8.46
C ASN A 429 -9.44 18.47 -9.05
N ARG A 430 -9.66 18.70 -10.34
CA ARG A 430 -10.90 18.34 -11.06
C ARG A 430 -10.78 17.02 -11.83
N ASP A 431 -9.61 16.39 -11.84
CA ASP A 431 -9.34 15.15 -12.59
C ASP A 431 -9.67 13.93 -11.73
N PHE A 432 -10.96 13.60 -11.57
CA PHE A 432 -11.38 12.43 -10.80
C PHE A 432 -12.75 11.90 -11.25
N GLN A 433 -13.00 10.64 -10.93
CA GLN A 433 -14.32 10.05 -10.94
C GLN A 433 -14.91 10.12 -9.53
N ALA A 434 -16.08 10.77 -9.40
CA ALA A 434 -16.77 10.85 -8.14
C ALA A 434 -17.30 9.48 -7.70
N GLY A 435 -17.02 9.08 -6.47
CA GLY A 435 -17.55 7.87 -5.83
C GLY A 435 -18.46 8.21 -4.67
N LYS A 436 -19.25 7.24 -4.22
CA LYS A 436 -20.19 7.43 -3.09
C LYS A 436 -19.47 7.85 -1.79
N ASN A 437 -18.34 7.24 -1.48
CA ASN A 437 -17.60 7.47 -0.24
C ASN A 437 -16.20 8.06 -0.50
N GLN A 438 -15.64 7.84 -1.68
CA GLN A 438 -14.28 8.20 -2.03
C GLN A 438 -14.18 8.46 -3.52
N ASN A 439 -13.39 9.47 -3.91
CA ASN A 439 -13.07 9.75 -5.31
C ASN A 439 -11.96 8.81 -5.80
N SER A 440 -11.87 8.63 -7.11
CA SER A 440 -10.82 7.80 -7.73
C SER A 440 -10.19 8.48 -8.94
N LEU A 441 -8.91 8.24 -9.17
CA LEU A 441 -8.25 8.58 -10.42
C LEU A 441 -8.53 7.50 -11.47
N LEU A 442 -8.75 7.91 -12.71
CA LEU A 442 -8.81 7.02 -13.88
C LEU A 442 -7.49 7.10 -14.65
N ASP A 443 -7.29 6.16 -15.58
CA ASP A 443 -6.10 6.13 -16.44
C ASP A 443 -5.95 7.41 -17.25
N GLU A 444 -7.04 7.97 -17.76
CA GLU A 444 -7.05 9.24 -18.50
C GLU A 444 -6.55 10.42 -17.67
N HIS A 445 -6.90 10.47 -16.36
CA HIS A 445 -6.43 11.50 -15.45
C HIS A 445 -4.92 11.38 -15.23
N ILE A 446 -4.44 10.16 -15.01
CA ILE A 446 -3.01 9.87 -14.84
C ILE A 446 -2.23 10.24 -16.09
N GLU A 447 -2.69 9.83 -17.28
CA GLU A 447 -2.00 10.15 -18.53
C GLU A 447 -1.98 11.64 -18.83
N LYS A 448 -3.04 12.37 -18.51
CA LYS A 448 -3.09 13.82 -18.62
C LYS A 448 -2.03 14.50 -17.75
N ILE A 449 -1.95 14.12 -16.47
CA ILE A 449 -0.94 14.64 -15.54
C ILE A 449 0.48 14.30 -16.03
N LEU A 450 0.73 13.03 -16.39
CA LEU A 450 2.05 12.58 -16.83
C LEU A 450 2.50 13.19 -18.15
N SER A 451 1.57 13.35 -19.10
CA SER A 451 1.89 14.01 -20.38
C SER A 451 2.25 15.49 -20.17
N THR A 452 1.52 16.18 -19.28
CA THR A 452 1.78 17.57 -18.89
C THR A 452 3.15 17.67 -18.21
N PHE A 453 3.45 16.77 -17.26
CA PHE A 453 4.73 16.70 -16.55
C PHE A 453 5.90 16.45 -17.50
N LYS A 454 5.80 15.44 -18.38
CA LYS A 454 6.87 15.08 -19.33
C LYS A 454 7.15 16.19 -20.35
N LYS A 455 6.11 16.81 -20.86
CA LYS A 455 6.21 17.91 -21.84
C LYS A 455 6.55 19.25 -21.19
N ARG A 456 6.41 19.37 -19.87
CA ARG A 456 6.44 20.63 -19.12
C ARG A 456 5.52 21.65 -19.77
N ALA A 457 4.32 21.22 -20.12
CA ALA A 457 3.37 22.02 -20.85
C ALA A 457 2.78 23.09 -19.94
N GLU A 458 2.66 24.30 -20.45
CA GLU A 458 1.88 25.37 -19.86
C GLU A 458 0.47 25.32 -20.46
N ILE A 459 -0.52 25.06 -19.61
CA ILE A 459 -1.91 24.86 -20.03
C ILE A 459 -2.80 25.76 -19.17
N GLU A 460 -3.55 26.62 -19.83
CA GLU A 460 -4.47 27.55 -19.17
C GLU A 460 -5.38 26.80 -18.17
N LYS A 461 -5.53 27.36 -16.96
CA LYS A 461 -6.33 26.81 -15.85
C LYS A 461 -5.94 25.40 -15.38
N TYR A 462 -4.76 24.88 -15.80
CA TYR A 462 -4.33 23.53 -15.47
C TYR A 462 -2.86 23.43 -15.03
N SER A 463 -1.94 24.08 -15.73
CA SER A 463 -0.51 24.01 -15.39
C SER A 463 0.24 25.28 -15.74
N HIS A 464 1.25 25.60 -14.92
CA HIS A 464 2.09 26.78 -15.04
C HIS A 464 3.57 26.47 -14.73
N LEU A 465 4.49 27.09 -15.48
CA LEU A 465 5.92 27.03 -15.25
C LEU A 465 6.39 28.26 -14.46
N ALA A 466 6.42 28.14 -13.14
CA ALA A 466 6.82 29.23 -12.28
C ALA A 466 8.33 29.46 -12.30
N THR A 467 8.75 30.71 -12.46
CA THR A 467 10.16 31.11 -12.38
C THR A 467 10.61 31.21 -10.92
N PRO A 468 11.93 31.15 -10.63
CA PRO A 468 12.46 31.38 -9.29
C PRO A 468 12.05 32.73 -8.69
N GLU A 469 11.98 33.79 -9.54
CA GLU A 469 11.57 35.12 -9.13
C GLU A 469 10.11 35.18 -8.73
N GLU A 470 9.23 34.49 -9.46
CA GLU A 470 7.81 34.36 -9.13
C GLU A 470 7.62 33.61 -7.82
N ILE A 471 8.34 32.51 -7.60
CA ILE A 471 8.27 31.73 -6.36
C ILE A 471 8.79 32.55 -5.18
N ALA A 472 9.89 33.30 -5.35
CA ALA A 472 10.41 34.19 -4.32
C ALA A 472 9.44 35.34 -4.01
N GLY A 473 8.81 35.92 -5.04
CA GLY A 473 7.77 36.95 -4.92
C GLY A 473 6.52 36.47 -4.15
N ASN A 474 6.28 35.15 -4.15
CA ASN A 474 5.25 34.48 -3.35
C ASN A 474 5.74 34.01 -1.97
N ASP A 475 6.85 34.50 -1.44
CA ASP A 475 7.47 34.09 -0.17
C ASP A 475 7.72 32.57 -0.08
N TYR A 476 8.11 31.94 -1.18
CA TYR A 476 8.31 30.49 -1.31
C TYR A 476 7.07 29.69 -0.90
N ASN A 477 5.89 30.26 -0.98
CA ASN A 477 4.62 29.60 -0.77
C ASN A 477 4.24 28.86 -2.05
N LEU A 478 4.09 27.53 -1.98
CA LEU A 478 3.79 26.65 -3.13
C LEU A 478 2.30 26.34 -3.27
N ASN A 479 1.41 27.13 -2.63
CA ASN A 479 -0.02 26.91 -2.76
C ASN A 479 -0.44 27.05 -4.24
N ILE A 480 -0.97 25.99 -4.83
CA ILE A 480 -1.16 25.86 -6.28
C ILE A 480 -2.00 26.99 -6.88
N PRO A 481 -3.12 27.46 -6.26
CA PRO A 481 -3.91 28.57 -6.79
C PRO A 481 -3.16 29.91 -6.94
N ARG A 482 -1.93 30.03 -6.39
CA ARG A 482 -1.09 31.21 -6.62
C ARG A 482 -0.39 31.21 -7.97
N TYR A 483 -0.33 30.02 -8.61
CA TYR A 483 0.40 29.79 -9.87
C TYR A 483 -0.54 29.36 -10.99
N VAL A 484 -1.57 28.60 -10.66
CA VAL A 484 -2.58 28.14 -11.61
C VAL A 484 -3.91 28.77 -11.24
N ASP A 485 -4.33 29.76 -12.02
CA ASP A 485 -5.63 30.40 -11.83
C ASP A 485 -6.73 29.53 -12.44
N THR A 486 -7.48 28.87 -11.58
CA THR A 486 -8.63 28.02 -11.96
C THR A 486 -9.97 28.76 -11.84
N PHE A 487 -9.93 30.09 -11.61
CA PHE A 487 -11.15 30.88 -11.51
C PHE A 487 -11.94 30.82 -12.81
N GLU A 488 -13.19 30.43 -12.72
CA GLU A 488 -14.18 30.55 -13.77
C GLU A 488 -15.11 31.69 -13.36
N GLU A 489 -15.26 32.69 -14.22
CA GLU A 489 -16.33 33.67 -14.03
C GLU A 489 -17.64 32.90 -13.98
N GLU A 490 -18.33 32.96 -12.85
CA GLU A 490 -19.71 32.45 -12.78
C GLU A 490 -20.54 33.21 -13.82
N GLU A 491 -21.30 32.47 -14.62
CA GLU A 491 -22.28 33.09 -15.53
C GLU A 491 -23.16 34.01 -14.68
N GLU A 492 -23.30 35.27 -15.10
CA GLU A 492 -24.19 36.22 -14.41
C GLU A 492 -25.60 35.59 -14.37
N ILE A 493 -26.01 35.28 -13.12
CA ILE A 493 -27.35 34.73 -12.90
C ILE A 493 -28.35 35.84 -13.25
N ASP A 494 -29.09 35.65 -14.32
CA ASP A 494 -30.23 36.54 -14.63
C ASP A 494 -31.33 36.34 -13.58
N ILE A 495 -31.26 37.18 -12.54
CA ILE A 495 -32.17 37.13 -11.40
C ILE A 495 -33.64 37.21 -11.88
N LYS A 496 -33.91 37.97 -12.95
CA LYS A 496 -35.27 38.09 -13.49
C LYS A 496 -35.75 36.81 -14.17
N ALA A 497 -34.84 36.11 -14.85
CA ALA A 497 -35.16 34.80 -15.44
C ALA A 497 -35.42 33.74 -14.36
N VAL A 498 -34.62 33.75 -13.32
CA VAL A 498 -34.80 32.85 -12.14
C VAL A 498 -36.08 33.17 -11.39
N GLU A 499 -36.40 34.44 -11.15
CA GLU A 499 -37.70 34.85 -10.53
C GLU A 499 -38.90 34.38 -11.36
N ALA A 500 -38.86 34.55 -12.69
CA ALA A 500 -39.92 34.10 -13.57
C ALA A 500 -40.07 32.56 -13.57
N GLU A 501 -38.98 31.82 -13.46
CA GLU A 501 -39.00 30.36 -13.34
C GLU A 501 -39.55 29.89 -11.98
N ILE A 502 -39.23 30.59 -10.91
CA ILE A 502 -39.79 30.34 -9.56
C ILE A 502 -41.30 30.56 -9.58
N GLU A 503 -41.81 31.71 -10.12
CA GLU A 503 -43.24 32.01 -10.23
C GLU A 503 -43.98 30.92 -11.04
N LYS A 504 -43.37 30.47 -12.14
CA LYS A 504 -43.92 29.38 -12.96
C LYS A 504 -44.02 28.07 -12.17
N LEU A 505 -42.95 27.67 -11.48
CA LEU A 505 -42.91 26.44 -10.69
C LEU A 505 -43.88 26.49 -9.51
N GLU A 506 -44.02 27.63 -8.85
CA GLU A 506 -45.01 27.84 -7.78
C GLU A 506 -46.47 27.70 -8.33
N GLY A 507 -46.74 28.22 -9.54
CA GLY A 507 -48.02 28.05 -10.23
C GLY A 507 -48.31 26.57 -10.52
N GLU A 508 -47.34 25.84 -11.08
CA GLU A 508 -47.43 24.40 -11.33
C GLU A 508 -47.65 23.60 -10.05
N LEU A 509 -46.95 23.96 -8.97
CA LEU A 509 -47.10 23.32 -7.64
C LEU A 509 -48.50 23.49 -7.07
N VAL A 510 -49.12 24.69 -7.24
CA VAL A 510 -50.50 24.94 -6.80
C VAL A 510 -51.48 24.03 -7.56
N GLU A 511 -51.35 23.89 -8.87
CA GLU A 511 -52.21 23.02 -9.70
C GLU A 511 -52.04 21.55 -9.32
N VAL A 512 -50.81 21.07 -9.16
CA VAL A 512 -50.52 19.68 -8.71
C VAL A 512 -51.12 19.41 -7.34
N ARG A 513 -51.00 20.35 -6.40
CA ARG A 513 -51.61 20.23 -5.05
C ARG A 513 -53.14 20.19 -5.13
N LYS A 514 -53.77 20.92 -6.05
CA LYS A 514 -55.21 20.90 -6.27
C LYS A 514 -55.70 19.56 -6.81
N ILE A 515 -54.97 19.01 -7.78
CA ILE A 515 -55.22 17.68 -8.34
C ILE A 515 -55.05 16.60 -7.27
N MET A 516 -53.98 16.67 -6.47
CA MET A 516 -53.71 15.74 -5.38
C MET A 516 -54.83 15.74 -4.34
N LYS A 517 -55.31 16.97 -3.92
CA LYS A 517 -56.44 17.10 -2.99
C LYS A 517 -57.73 16.51 -3.56
N LYS A 518 -57.95 16.60 -4.86
CA LYS A 518 -59.11 15.99 -5.53
C LYS A 518 -59.05 14.48 -5.45
N TYR A 519 -57.90 13.88 -5.79
CA TYR A 519 -57.72 12.42 -5.69
C TYR A 519 -57.79 11.88 -4.26
N LEU A 520 -57.21 12.59 -3.27
CA LEU A 520 -57.33 12.22 -1.88
C LEU A 520 -58.80 12.20 -1.40
N LYS A 521 -59.59 13.20 -1.82
CA LYS A 521 -61.02 13.26 -1.53
C LYS A 521 -61.84 12.14 -2.19
N GLU A 522 -61.45 11.73 -3.42
CA GLU A 522 -62.05 10.59 -4.13
C GLU A 522 -61.72 9.25 -3.46
N LEU A 523 -60.55 9.16 -2.79
CA LEU A 523 -60.11 7.96 -2.02
C LEU A 523 -60.63 7.94 -0.61
N GLY A 524 -61.36 8.98 -0.13
CA GLY A 524 -61.90 9.05 1.21
C GLY A 524 -60.89 9.36 2.30
N ILE A 525 -59.74 9.97 1.93
CA ILE A 525 -58.67 10.38 2.82
C ILE A 525 -58.71 11.89 3.00
#